data_ed612f053ceb7f38f0d8b07172f54036
#
_entry.id   ed612f053ceb7f38f0d8b07172f54036
#
_cell.length_a   1.000
_cell.length_b   1.000
_cell.length_c   1.000
_cell.angle_alpha   90.00
_cell.angle_beta   90.00
_cell.angle_gamma   90.00
#
_symmetry.space_group_name_H-M   'P 1'
#
loop_
_entity.id
_entity.type
_entity.pdbx_description
1 polymer ?
#
loop_
_entity_poly.entity_id
_entity_poly.type
_entity_poly.pdbx_seq_one_letter_code
_entity_poly.pdbx_strand_id
1 'polypeptide(L)'
;VSVDTAEPSEFSPRQNAVLEQALRLLVDGGEKALTTSGVARAANCSKESLYKWFGDRDGLLSAMIAYQASKVRTFERNGERLTAASLHDHVVIFARDLLEVLAGDVSLALNRLAIGQSNRDGSKLGKLLLERGRRQIDRRAMALIDAGKRAGLLRFSDADEAYHTLYGLVVSDLHVRMLLGEPGLKDTARQAERAVTAFLRLHGTDKVLAEMPVLG
;
A
#
# COMPACT_ATOMS: atom_id res chain seq x y z
N VAL A 1 -19.02 18.05 -4.15
CA VAL A 1 -18.00 17.99 -5.19
C VAL A 1 -16.68 17.95 -4.45
N SER A 2 -16.19 16.73 -4.15
CA SER A 2 -14.90 16.52 -3.50
C SER A 2 -13.80 16.74 -4.54
N VAL A 3 -12.98 17.75 -4.33
CA VAL A 3 -11.74 17.92 -5.09
C VAL A 3 -10.77 16.87 -4.55
N ASP A 4 -10.44 15.91 -5.41
CA ASP A 4 -9.42 14.89 -5.19
C ASP A 4 -8.05 15.60 -5.16
N THR A 5 -7.63 16.06 -3.99
CA THR A 5 -6.29 16.58 -3.76
C THR A 5 -5.38 15.39 -3.47
N ALA A 6 -5.00 14.66 -4.53
CA ALA A 6 -3.91 13.70 -4.45
C ALA A 6 -2.66 14.44 -3.94
N GLU A 7 -1.98 13.86 -2.91
CA GLU A 7 -0.63 14.32 -2.54
C GLU A 7 0.21 14.49 -3.81
N PRO A 8 1.08 15.52 -3.89
CA PRO A 8 1.97 15.68 -5.02
C PRO A 8 2.74 14.36 -5.19
N SER A 9 2.46 13.66 -6.28
CA SER A 9 3.14 12.42 -6.64
C SER A 9 4.64 12.65 -6.57
N GLU A 10 5.40 11.75 -5.90
CA GLU A 10 6.87 11.78 -5.88
C GLU A 10 7.44 11.87 -7.31
N PHE A 11 6.64 11.52 -8.31
CA PHE A 11 6.99 11.44 -9.72
C PHE A 11 6.09 12.32 -10.58
N SER A 12 6.67 12.92 -11.62
CA SER A 12 5.89 13.66 -12.62
C SER A 12 4.91 12.75 -13.39
N PRO A 13 3.86 13.29 -14.03
CA PRO A 13 2.93 12.50 -14.85
C PRO A 13 3.64 11.63 -15.90
N ARG A 14 4.73 12.15 -16.50
CA ARG A 14 5.52 11.41 -17.49
C ARG A 14 6.30 10.25 -16.85
N GLN A 15 6.87 10.45 -15.67
CA GLN A 15 7.55 9.39 -14.92
C GLN A 15 6.54 8.33 -14.47
N ASN A 16 5.35 8.72 -14.00
CA ASN A 16 4.28 7.78 -13.64
C ASN A 16 3.90 6.89 -14.83
N ALA A 17 3.71 7.46 -16.02
CA ALA A 17 3.40 6.70 -17.22
C ALA A 17 4.51 5.68 -17.58
N VAL A 18 5.78 6.05 -17.37
CA VAL A 18 6.92 5.14 -17.57
C VAL A 18 6.92 4.01 -16.54
N LEU A 19 6.66 4.33 -15.27
CA LEU A 19 6.59 3.34 -14.19
C LEU A 19 5.46 2.34 -14.42
N GLU A 20 4.30 2.80 -14.92
CA GLU A 20 3.19 1.90 -15.29
C GLU A 20 3.59 0.92 -16.39
N GLN A 21 4.28 1.39 -17.43
CA GLN A 21 4.75 0.48 -18.49
C GLN A 21 5.79 -0.52 -17.98
N ALA A 22 6.70 -0.08 -17.09
CA ALA A 22 7.68 -0.97 -16.47
C ALA A 22 7.00 -2.05 -15.59
N LEU A 23 5.97 -1.66 -14.84
CA LEU A 23 5.17 -2.59 -14.02
C LEU A 23 4.40 -3.60 -14.88
N ARG A 24 3.81 -3.16 -16.01
CA ARG A 24 3.17 -4.08 -16.98
C ARG A 24 4.16 -5.08 -17.55
N LEU A 25 5.34 -4.62 -17.98
CA LEU A 25 6.39 -5.51 -18.46
C LEU A 25 6.79 -6.57 -17.44
N LEU A 26 6.84 -6.20 -16.15
CA LEU A 26 7.15 -7.14 -15.08
C LEU A 26 6.03 -8.19 -14.92
N VAL A 27 4.77 -7.78 -15.00
CA VAL A 27 3.62 -8.71 -14.88
C VAL A 27 3.57 -9.66 -16.07
N ASP A 28 3.71 -9.14 -17.29
CA ASP A 28 3.52 -9.91 -18.53
C ASP A 28 4.71 -10.81 -18.88
N GLY A 29 5.93 -10.34 -18.63
CA GLY A 29 7.15 -11.01 -19.07
C GLY A 29 8.17 -11.31 -17.95
N GLY A 30 7.80 -11.02 -16.71
CA GLY A 30 8.66 -11.25 -15.56
C GLY A 30 9.94 -10.40 -15.56
N GLU A 31 10.90 -10.80 -14.74
CA GLU A 31 12.19 -10.09 -14.60
C GLU A 31 12.95 -9.94 -15.93
N LYS A 32 12.88 -10.94 -16.81
CA LYS A 32 13.59 -10.96 -18.09
C LYS A 32 13.12 -9.86 -19.05
N ALA A 33 11.85 -9.48 -18.97
CA ALA A 33 11.29 -8.41 -19.79
C ALA A 33 11.67 -7.01 -19.24
N LEU A 34 11.99 -6.90 -17.97
CA LEU A 34 12.30 -5.64 -17.27
C LEU A 34 13.76 -5.22 -17.56
N THR A 35 14.06 -4.91 -18.81
CA THR A 35 15.35 -4.35 -19.25
C THR A 35 15.19 -2.85 -19.54
N THR A 36 16.29 -2.07 -19.41
CA THR A 36 16.27 -0.64 -19.79
C THR A 36 15.77 -0.42 -21.22
N SER A 37 16.20 -1.28 -22.16
CA SER A 37 15.75 -1.24 -23.57
C SER A 37 14.27 -1.59 -23.71
N GLY A 38 13.78 -2.59 -22.95
CA GLY A 38 12.38 -3.00 -22.92
C GLY A 38 11.49 -1.88 -22.41
N VAL A 39 11.86 -1.29 -21.28
CA VAL A 39 11.12 -0.18 -20.66
C VAL A 39 11.13 1.07 -21.57
N ALA A 40 12.28 1.47 -22.10
CA ALA A 40 12.41 2.61 -23.01
C ALA A 40 11.48 2.47 -24.21
N ARG A 41 11.47 1.28 -24.84
CA ARG A 41 10.60 1.00 -25.99
C ARG A 41 9.11 1.00 -25.60
N ALA A 42 8.73 0.31 -24.51
CA ALA A 42 7.34 0.22 -24.07
C ALA A 42 6.79 1.58 -23.65
N ALA A 43 7.60 2.42 -23.02
CA ALA A 43 7.22 3.74 -22.55
C ALA A 43 7.45 4.86 -23.59
N ASN A 44 7.93 4.53 -24.80
CA ASN A 44 8.27 5.50 -25.83
C ASN A 44 9.13 6.65 -25.30
N CYS A 45 10.28 6.31 -24.70
CA CYS A 45 11.26 7.28 -24.19
C CYS A 45 12.70 6.80 -24.49
N SER A 46 13.67 7.70 -24.34
CA SER A 46 15.07 7.33 -24.52
C SER A 46 15.64 6.63 -23.28
N LYS A 47 16.70 5.84 -23.45
CA LYS A 47 17.44 5.25 -22.31
C LYS A 47 18.05 6.34 -21.43
N GLU A 48 18.52 7.43 -22.01
CA GLU A 48 19.08 8.58 -21.31
C GLU A 48 18.04 9.22 -20.38
N SER A 49 16.78 9.30 -20.84
CA SER A 49 15.68 9.78 -20.00
C SER A 49 15.45 8.86 -18.81
N LEU A 50 15.48 7.54 -18.99
CA LEU A 50 15.34 6.59 -17.90
C LEU A 50 16.48 6.75 -16.87
N TYR A 51 17.73 6.84 -17.34
CA TYR A 51 18.89 7.07 -16.46
C TYR A 51 18.80 8.41 -15.74
N LYS A 52 18.35 9.48 -16.41
CA LYS A 52 18.16 10.79 -15.82
C LYS A 52 17.09 10.77 -14.71
N TRP A 53 15.99 10.04 -14.91
CA TRP A 53 14.87 10.02 -13.98
C TRP A 53 15.04 9.06 -12.81
N PHE A 54 15.59 7.90 -13.06
CA PHE A 54 15.60 6.79 -12.10
C PHE A 54 17.00 6.31 -11.74
N GLY A 55 18.06 6.84 -12.40
CA GLY A 55 19.43 6.37 -12.21
C GLY A 55 19.67 5.03 -12.88
N ASP A 56 19.93 4.02 -12.09
CA ASP A 56 20.18 2.66 -12.54
C ASP A 56 18.95 1.74 -12.44
N ARG A 57 19.18 0.44 -12.62
CA ARG A 57 18.12 -0.58 -12.49
C ARG A 57 17.53 -0.62 -11.09
N ASP A 58 18.35 -0.48 -10.04
CA ASP A 58 17.89 -0.50 -8.66
C ASP A 58 17.04 0.75 -8.36
N GLY A 59 17.42 1.91 -8.90
CA GLY A 59 16.65 3.15 -8.83
C GLY A 59 15.28 3.03 -9.52
N LEU A 60 15.22 2.40 -10.72
CA LEU A 60 13.97 2.13 -11.41
C LEU A 60 13.07 1.19 -10.56
N LEU A 61 13.61 0.09 -10.04
CA LEU A 61 12.86 -0.82 -9.17
C LEU A 61 12.35 -0.11 -7.90
N SER A 62 13.20 0.73 -7.29
CA SER A 62 12.82 1.55 -6.13
C SER A 62 11.64 2.48 -6.46
N ALA A 63 11.68 3.15 -7.61
CA ALA A 63 10.63 4.04 -8.08
C ALA A 63 9.33 3.26 -8.40
N MET A 64 9.42 2.10 -9.04
CA MET A 64 8.26 1.22 -9.30
C MET A 64 7.56 0.81 -8.00
N ILE A 65 8.33 0.42 -6.98
CA ILE A 65 7.80 0.02 -5.67
C ILE A 65 7.14 1.21 -4.97
N ALA A 66 7.81 2.39 -4.95
CA ALA A 66 7.26 3.60 -4.34
C ALA A 66 5.97 4.05 -5.03
N TYR A 67 5.94 4.01 -6.37
CA TYR A 67 4.74 4.30 -7.16
C TYR A 67 3.60 3.33 -6.84
N GLN A 68 3.87 2.03 -6.71
CA GLN A 68 2.84 1.06 -6.34
C GLN A 68 2.33 1.30 -4.91
N ALA A 69 3.22 1.60 -3.96
CA ALA A 69 2.84 1.90 -2.58
C ALA A 69 2.02 3.21 -2.47
N SER A 70 2.22 4.17 -3.38
CA SER A 70 1.47 5.44 -3.38
C SER A 70 -0.02 5.28 -3.67
N LYS A 71 -0.45 4.13 -4.20
CA LYS A 71 -1.87 3.81 -4.43
C LYS A 71 -2.65 3.57 -3.14
N VAL A 72 -1.99 3.30 -2.01
CA VAL A 72 -2.64 3.35 -0.69
C VAL A 72 -2.74 4.81 -0.28
N ARG A 73 -3.96 5.34 -0.19
CA ARG A 73 -4.20 6.76 0.09
C ARG A 73 -3.67 7.18 1.46
N THR A 74 -3.17 8.40 1.54
CA THR A 74 -2.73 9.02 2.78
C THR A 74 -3.93 9.65 3.49
N PHE A 75 -3.96 9.56 4.81
CA PHE A 75 -4.91 10.31 5.61
C PHE A 75 -4.49 11.78 5.63
N GLU A 76 -5.30 12.64 5.03
CA GLU A 76 -5.13 14.10 5.07
C GLU A 76 -6.09 14.72 6.07
N ARG A 77 -5.55 15.50 6.98
CA ARG A 77 -6.36 16.26 7.93
C ARG A 77 -6.73 17.61 7.32
N ASN A 78 -7.86 17.69 6.65
CA ASN A 78 -8.38 18.92 6.00
C ASN A 78 -8.90 19.97 7.00
N GLY A 79 -8.28 20.10 8.18
CA GLY A 79 -8.72 21.05 9.22
C GLY A 79 -9.97 20.64 9.99
N GLU A 80 -10.69 19.63 9.56
CA GLU A 80 -11.89 19.12 10.23
C GLU A 80 -11.56 18.28 11.47
N ARG A 81 -12.46 18.33 12.45
CA ARG A 81 -12.33 17.51 13.65
C ARG A 81 -12.64 16.06 13.30
N LEU A 82 -11.72 15.15 13.60
CA LEU A 82 -11.94 13.72 13.44
C LEU A 82 -13.05 13.25 14.38
N THR A 83 -14.11 12.64 13.82
CA THR A 83 -15.24 12.01 14.52
C THR A 83 -15.12 10.50 14.49
N ALA A 84 -15.92 9.77 15.27
CA ALA A 84 -15.94 8.31 15.23
C ALA A 84 -16.31 7.79 13.83
N ALA A 85 -17.32 8.37 13.20
CA ALA A 85 -17.73 8.01 11.84
C ALA A 85 -16.62 8.27 10.82
N SER A 86 -16.02 9.47 10.81
CA SER A 86 -14.96 9.78 9.86
C SER A 86 -13.68 8.97 10.11
N LEU A 87 -13.35 8.63 11.37
CA LEU A 87 -12.26 7.70 11.67
C LEU A 87 -12.54 6.32 11.08
N HIS A 88 -13.75 5.77 11.29
CA HIS A 88 -14.16 4.50 10.70
C HIS A 88 -13.95 4.51 9.19
N ASP A 89 -14.50 5.51 8.50
CA ASP A 89 -14.42 5.62 7.04
C ASP A 89 -12.97 5.69 6.54
N HIS A 90 -12.12 6.49 7.19
CA HIS A 90 -10.71 6.58 6.82
C HIS A 90 -9.96 5.26 7.04
N VAL A 91 -10.24 4.53 8.13
CA VAL A 91 -9.60 3.23 8.36
C VAL A 91 -10.11 2.17 7.37
N VAL A 92 -11.40 2.20 6.99
CA VAL A 92 -11.97 1.32 5.95
C VAL A 92 -11.35 1.63 4.58
N ILE A 93 -11.22 2.89 4.22
CA ILE A 93 -10.56 3.31 2.98
C ILE A 93 -9.12 2.79 2.95
N PHE A 94 -8.34 3.01 4.02
CA PHE A 94 -6.98 2.49 4.13
C PHE A 94 -6.93 0.97 4.00
N ALA A 95 -7.80 0.24 4.70
CA ALA A 95 -7.85 -1.22 4.66
C ALA A 95 -8.18 -1.76 3.27
N ARG A 96 -9.10 -1.12 2.54
CA ARG A 96 -9.45 -1.48 1.16
C ARG A 96 -8.29 -1.23 0.21
N ASP A 97 -7.69 -0.03 0.26
CA ASP A 97 -6.54 0.32 -0.58
C ASP A 97 -5.37 -0.65 -0.34
N LEU A 98 -5.11 -1.02 0.92
CA LEU A 98 -4.08 -2.00 1.28
C LEU A 98 -4.38 -3.37 0.66
N LEU A 99 -5.61 -3.87 0.78
CA LEU A 99 -6.01 -5.15 0.18
C LEU A 99 -5.91 -5.11 -1.35
N GLU A 100 -6.37 -4.05 -1.99
CA GLU A 100 -6.32 -3.87 -3.45
C GLU A 100 -4.86 -3.83 -3.95
N VAL A 101 -3.99 -3.11 -3.26
CA VAL A 101 -2.56 -3.06 -3.60
C VAL A 101 -1.91 -4.43 -3.42
N LEU A 102 -2.15 -5.14 -2.30
CA LEU A 102 -1.53 -6.43 -2.02
C LEU A 102 -2.05 -7.56 -2.93
N ALA A 103 -3.33 -7.50 -3.33
CA ALA A 103 -3.96 -8.47 -4.23
C ALA A 103 -3.65 -8.21 -5.70
N GLY A 104 -3.15 -7.02 -6.05
CA GLY A 104 -2.87 -6.65 -7.43
C GLY A 104 -1.70 -7.44 -8.03
N ASP A 105 -1.80 -7.78 -9.32
CA ASP A 105 -0.80 -8.58 -10.06
C ASP A 105 0.61 -8.00 -9.95
N VAL A 106 0.75 -6.68 -9.95
CA VAL A 106 2.02 -5.96 -9.79
C VAL A 106 2.66 -6.27 -8.44
N SER A 107 1.90 -6.17 -7.35
CA SER A 107 2.40 -6.45 -6.00
C SER A 107 2.80 -7.91 -5.86
N LEU A 108 1.97 -8.81 -6.36
CA LEU A 108 2.26 -10.25 -6.36
C LEU A 108 3.51 -10.58 -7.17
N ALA A 109 3.68 -9.99 -8.37
CA ALA A 109 4.86 -10.19 -9.21
C ALA A 109 6.14 -9.67 -8.52
N LEU A 110 6.12 -8.47 -7.95
CA LEU A 110 7.25 -7.90 -7.22
C LEU A 110 7.65 -8.75 -6.00
N ASN A 111 6.66 -9.17 -5.21
CA ASN A 111 6.91 -9.98 -4.02
C ASN A 111 7.43 -11.38 -4.38
N ARG A 112 6.83 -12.06 -5.38
CA ARG A 112 7.33 -13.35 -5.86
C ARG A 112 8.75 -13.27 -6.37
N LEU A 113 9.07 -12.21 -7.12
CA LEU A 113 10.43 -11.96 -7.60
C LEU A 113 11.42 -11.78 -6.44
N ALA A 114 11.07 -10.96 -5.45
CA ALA A 114 11.91 -10.74 -4.27
C ALA A 114 12.13 -12.01 -3.45
N ILE A 115 11.06 -12.78 -3.24
CA ILE A 115 11.14 -14.08 -2.54
C ILE A 115 12.04 -15.05 -3.30
N GLY A 116 11.88 -15.16 -4.63
CA GLY A 116 12.71 -16.03 -5.47
C GLY A 116 14.18 -15.63 -5.51
N GLN A 117 14.51 -14.38 -5.18
CA GLN A 117 15.88 -13.86 -5.13
C GLN A 117 16.45 -13.81 -3.70
N SER A 118 15.67 -14.05 -2.67
CA SER A 118 16.04 -13.81 -1.25
C SER A 118 17.29 -14.58 -0.81
N ASN A 119 17.55 -15.73 -1.40
CA ASN A 119 18.71 -16.58 -1.10
C ASN A 119 19.93 -16.30 -1.99
N ARG A 120 19.88 -15.28 -2.88
CA ARG A 120 21.00 -14.91 -3.73
C ARG A 120 21.80 -13.80 -3.07
N ASP A 121 23.11 -13.98 -3.00
CA ASP A 121 24.00 -12.94 -2.51
C ASP A 121 23.85 -11.65 -3.33
N GLY A 122 23.70 -10.52 -2.62
CA GLY A 122 23.56 -9.20 -3.23
C GLY A 122 22.14 -8.83 -3.72
N SER A 123 21.11 -9.68 -3.50
CA SER A 123 19.75 -9.31 -3.83
C SER A 123 19.26 -8.15 -2.94
N LYS A 124 18.96 -7.02 -3.57
CA LYS A 124 18.48 -5.80 -2.91
C LYS A 124 16.95 -5.66 -2.96
N LEU A 125 16.26 -6.43 -3.81
CA LEU A 125 14.84 -6.23 -4.10
C LEU A 125 13.96 -6.40 -2.85
N GLY A 126 14.21 -7.42 -2.03
CA GLY A 126 13.50 -7.61 -0.77
C GLY A 126 13.64 -6.41 0.18
N LYS A 127 14.87 -5.87 0.29
CA LYS A 127 15.13 -4.65 1.07
C LYS A 127 14.39 -3.43 0.53
N LEU A 128 14.39 -3.25 -0.80
CA LEU A 128 13.64 -2.16 -1.45
C LEU A 128 12.14 -2.29 -1.21
N LEU A 129 11.57 -3.49 -1.30
CA LEU A 129 10.16 -3.74 -1.00
C LEU A 129 9.79 -3.37 0.45
N LEU A 130 10.67 -3.72 1.41
CA LEU A 130 10.46 -3.36 2.80
C LEU A 130 10.56 -1.84 3.02
N GLU A 131 11.57 -1.19 2.45
CA GLU A 131 11.85 0.24 2.70
C GLU A 131 10.94 1.18 1.91
N ARG A 132 10.72 0.92 0.63
CA ARG A 132 9.98 1.78 -0.29
C ARG A 132 8.52 1.37 -0.46
N GLY A 133 8.20 0.12 -0.17
CA GLY A 133 6.83 -0.40 -0.18
C GLY A 133 6.23 -0.37 1.22
N ARG A 134 6.52 -1.41 2.01
CA ARG A 134 5.87 -1.63 3.30
C ARG A 134 5.98 -0.45 4.26
N ARG A 135 7.19 0.06 4.52
CA ARG A 135 7.37 1.18 5.47
C ARG A 135 6.67 2.48 5.05
N GLN A 136 6.42 2.67 3.74
CA GLN A 136 5.64 3.82 3.28
C GLN A 136 4.17 3.67 3.69
N ILE A 137 3.60 2.47 3.48
CA ILE A 137 2.23 2.15 3.87
C ILE A 137 2.08 2.20 5.40
N ASP A 138 3.06 1.64 6.14
CA ASP A 138 3.08 1.66 7.61
C ASP A 138 3.01 3.11 8.14
N ARG A 139 3.81 4.04 7.60
CA ARG A 139 3.77 5.45 7.99
C ARG A 139 2.41 6.11 7.77
N ARG A 140 1.72 5.78 6.67
CA ARG A 140 0.37 6.31 6.40
C ARG A 140 -0.66 5.81 7.41
N ALA A 141 -0.62 4.53 7.73
CA ALA A 141 -1.47 3.95 8.76
C ALA A 141 -1.20 4.58 10.14
N MET A 142 0.08 4.73 10.49
CA MET A 142 0.49 5.32 11.77
C MET A 142 -0.03 6.75 11.91
N ALA A 143 0.02 7.57 10.85
CA ALA A 143 -0.51 8.93 10.86
C ALA A 143 -2.02 8.95 11.20
N LEU A 144 -2.79 8.03 10.64
CA LEU A 144 -4.23 7.88 10.90
C LEU A 144 -4.50 7.38 12.33
N ILE A 145 -3.79 6.35 12.78
CA ILE A 145 -3.92 5.77 14.13
C ILE A 145 -3.58 6.81 15.20
N ASP A 146 -2.49 7.55 15.02
CA ASP A 146 -2.10 8.63 15.93
C ASP A 146 -3.12 9.78 15.94
N ALA A 147 -3.69 10.12 14.78
CA ALA A 147 -4.77 11.12 14.72
C ALA A 147 -5.99 10.66 15.52
N GLY A 148 -6.38 9.40 15.41
CA GLY A 148 -7.45 8.78 16.19
C GLY A 148 -7.20 8.82 17.70
N LYS A 149 -5.96 8.53 18.14
CA LYS A 149 -5.56 8.61 19.55
C LYS A 149 -5.61 10.06 20.06
N ARG A 150 -5.04 11.01 19.31
CA ARG A 150 -5.08 12.45 19.68
C ARG A 150 -6.50 13.01 19.75
N ALA A 151 -7.42 12.50 18.93
CA ALA A 151 -8.83 12.87 18.97
C ALA A 151 -9.61 12.21 20.13
N GLY A 152 -8.97 11.32 20.90
CA GLY A 152 -9.62 10.56 21.99
C GLY A 152 -10.63 9.53 21.48
N LEU A 153 -10.43 9.04 20.25
CA LEU A 153 -11.25 8.02 19.59
C LEU A 153 -10.62 6.62 19.68
N LEU A 154 -9.29 6.54 19.75
CA LEU A 154 -8.56 5.28 19.92
C LEU A 154 -7.78 5.28 21.25
N ARG A 155 -7.63 4.09 21.83
CA ARG A 155 -6.82 3.83 23.03
C ARG A 155 -5.86 2.67 22.78
N PHE A 156 -4.57 2.89 23.02
CA PHE A 156 -3.51 1.90 22.97
C PHE A 156 -2.28 2.46 23.68
N SER A 157 -1.40 1.58 24.17
CA SER A 157 -0.11 1.96 24.76
C SER A 157 0.92 2.23 23.67
N ASP A 158 1.01 1.34 22.68
CA ASP A 158 1.97 1.33 21.61
C ASP A 158 1.26 1.43 20.26
N ALA A 159 1.68 2.40 19.43
CA ALA A 159 1.10 2.64 18.12
C ALA A 159 1.52 1.58 17.09
N ASP A 160 2.76 1.07 17.19
CA ASP A 160 3.24 -0.01 16.32
C ASP A 160 2.45 -1.30 16.58
N GLU A 161 2.18 -1.64 17.84
CA GLU A 161 1.36 -2.81 18.21
C GLU A 161 -0.08 -2.66 17.71
N ALA A 162 -0.67 -1.48 17.86
CA ALA A 162 -2.01 -1.19 17.34
C ALA A 162 -2.05 -1.31 15.80
N TYR A 163 -1.03 -0.80 15.10
CA TYR A 163 -0.93 -0.96 13.65
C TYR A 163 -0.76 -2.43 13.24
N HIS A 164 0.11 -3.18 13.91
CA HIS A 164 0.29 -4.61 13.62
C HIS A 164 -1.02 -5.39 13.82
N THR A 165 -1.81 -5.02 14.82
CA THR A 165 -3.15 -5.59 15.03
C THR A 165 -4.08 -5.27 13.84
N LEU A 166 -4.15 -4.00 13.40
CA LEU A 166 -4.94 -3.62 12.23
C LEU A 166 -4.49 -4.38 10.98
N TYR A 167 -3.17 -4.37 10.71
CA TYR A 167 -2.60 -5.08 9.56
C TYR A 167 -2.92 -6.58 9.59
N GLY A 168 -2.76 -7.23 10.74
CA GLY A 168 -3.08 -8.65 10.91
C GLY A 168 -4.56 -8.97 10.65
N LEU A 169 -5.48 -8.13 11.14
CA LEU A 169 -6.92 -8.28 10.91
C LEU A 169 -7.29 -8.08 9.43
N VAL A 170 -6.68 -7.09 8.76
CA VAL A 170 -6.96 -6.77 7.35
C VAL A 170 -6.40 -7.83 6.42
N VAL A 171 -5.11 -8.16 6.57
CA VAL A 171 -4.37 -8.99 5.61
C VAL A 171 -4.46 -10.46 5.96
N SER A 172 -4.43 -10.83 7.26
CA SER A 172 -4.45 -12.21 7.73
C SER A 172 -3.45 -13.08 6.95
N ASP A 173 -3.86 -14.23 6.45
CA ASP A 173 -3.09 -15.14 5.59
C ASP A 173 -3.28 -14.87 4.09
N LEU A 174 -4.16 -13.93 3.73
CA LEU A 174 -4.60 -13.71 2.35
C LEU A 174 -3.44 -13.43 1.38
N HIS A 175 -2.51 -12.56 1.78
CA HIS A 175 -1.38 -12.21 0.91
C HIS A 175 -0.46 -13.42 0.65
N VAL A 176 -0.19 -14.25 1.67
CA VAL A 176 0.60 -15.48 1.52
C VAL A 176 -0.10 -16.46 0.59
N ARG A 177 -1.41 -16.66 0.75
CA ARG A 177 -2.21 -17.54 -0.12
C ARG A 177 -2.17 -17.08 -1.58
N MET A 178 -2.35 -15.78 -1.82
CA MET A 178 -2.25 -15.19 -3.15
C MET A 178 -0.84 -15.32 -3.75
N LEU A 179 0.21 -15.16 -2.94
CA LEU A 179 1.59 -15.40 -3.38
C LEU A 179 1.82 -16.87 -3.80
N LEU A 180 1.13 -17.80 -3.17
CA LEU A 180 1.15 -19.23 -3.50
C LEU A 180 0.22 -19.63 -4.65
N GLY A 181 -0.50 -18.67 -5.24
CA GLY A 181 -1.32 -18.88 -6.45
C GLY A 181 -2.81 -19.04 -6.20
N GLU A 182 -3.29 -18.88 -4.98
CA GLU A 182 -4.73 -18.82 -4.76
C GLU A 182 -5.32 -17.52 -5.35
N PRO A 183 -6.58 -17.57 -5.84
CA PRO A 183 -7.26 -16.38 -6.32
C PRO A 183 -7.45 -15.36 -5.18
N GLY A 184 -7.39 -14.08 -5.51
CA GLY A 184 -7.66 -12.99 -4.58
C GLY A 184 -9.09 -13.01 -4.04
N LEU A 185 -9.35 -12.16 -3.06
CA LEU A 185 -10.68 -11.99 -2.48
C LEU A 185 -11.68 -11.50 -3.52
N LYS A 186 -12.88 -12.08 -3.51
CA LYS A 186 -14.00 -11.61 -4.32
C LYS A 186 -14.59 -10.29 -3.81
N ASP A 187 -14.46 -10.01 -2.51
CA ASP A 187 -15.07 -8.86 -1.84
C ASP A 187 -14.09 -8.26 -0.82
N THR A 188 -13.21 -7.39 -1.31
CA THR A 188 -12.23 -6.65 -0.49
C THR A 188 -12.94 -5.65 0.43
N ALA A 189 -14.08 -5.08 0.01
CA ALA A 189 -14.83 -4.12 0.79
C ALA A 189 -15.37 -4.78 2.08
N ARG A 190 -15.99 -5.94 1.95
CA ARG A 190 -16.50 -6.69 3.11
C ARG A 190 -15.39 -7.12 4.06
N GLN A 191 -14.24 -7.55 3.53
CA GLN A 191 -13.09 -7.91 4.37
C GLN A 191 -12.57 -6.69 5.14
N ALA A 192 -12.44 -5.54 4.48
CA ALA A 192 -12.00 -4.30 5.12
C ALA A 192 -12.95 -3.89 6.25
N GLU A 193 -14.26 -3.86 6.00
CA GLU A 193 -15.28 -3.53 7.01
C GLU A 193 -15.21 -4.44 8.24
N ARG A 194 -15.11 -5.74 8.04
CA ARG A 194 -14.99 -6.71 9.14
C ARG A 194 -13.72 -6.49 9.96
N ALA A 195 -12.59 -6.28 9.30
CA ALA A 195 -11.30 -6.06 9.95
C ALA A 195 -11.31 -4.76 10.76
N VAL A 196 -11.84 -3.69 10.19
CA VAL A 196 -11.94 -2.38 10.86
C VAL A 196 -12.91 -2.43 12.04
N THR A 197 -14.05 -3.09 11.89
CA THR A 197 -14.99 -3.32 13.00
C THR A 197 -14.29 -4.06 14.16
N ALA A 198 -13.53 -5.11 13.88
CA ALA A 198 -12.78 -5.84 14.89
C ALA A 198 -11.69 -4.97 15.54
N PHE A 199 -10.94 -4.20 14.74
CA PHE A 199 -9.94 -3.27 15.24
C PHE A 199 -10.52 -2.21 16.17
N LEU A 200 -11.63 -1.58 15.79
CA LEU A 200 -12.28 -0.56 16.59
C LEU A 200 -12.88 -1.12 17.89
N ARG A 201 -13.28 -2.39 17.91
CA ARG A 201 -13.69 -3.06 19.16
C ARG A 201 -12.54 -3.26 20.14
N LEU A 202 -11.33 -3.53 19.63
CA LEU A 202 -10.15 -3.72 20.47
C LEU A 202 -9.58 -2.39 20.96
N HIS A 203 -9.57 -1.36 20.11
CA HIS A 203 -8.86 -0.12 20.34
C HIS A 203 -9.73 1.13 20.39
N GLY A 204 -11.02 1.05 20.07
CA GLY A 204 -11.96 2.17 20.16
C GLY A 204 -12.24 2.57 21.60
N THR A 205 -12.43 3.87 21.83
CA THR A 205 -12.95 4.38 23.09
C THR A 205 -14.47 4.21 23.15
N ASP A 206 -15.07 4.41 24.32
CA ASP A 206 -16.54 4.30 24.49
C ASP A 206 -17.31 5.20 23.51
N LYS A 207 -16.73 6.34 23.11
CA LYS A 207 -17.29 7.22 22.07
C LYS A 207 -17.44 6.53 20.73
N VAL A 208 -16.44 5.75 20.32
CA VAL A 208 -16.46 4.99 19.06
C VAL A 208 -17.41 3.81 19.20
N LEU A 209 -17.32 3.08 20.31
CA LEU A 209 -18.12 1.87 20.52
C LEU A 209 -19.61 2.16 20.58
N ALA A 210 -20.02 3.33 21.09
CA ALA A 210 -21.43 3.74 21.14
C ALA A 210 -22.05 4.03 19.76
N GLU A 211 -21.22 4.39 18.77
CA GLU A 211 -21.66 4.68 17.39
C GLU A 211 -21.57 3.45 16.46
N MET A 212 -20.98 2.33 16.95
CA MET A 212 -20.85 1.12 16.15
C MET A 212 -22.15 0.32 16.11
N PRO A 213 -22.49 -0.28 14.96
CA PRO A 213 -23.64 -1.15 14.86
C PRO A 213 -23.50 -2.36 15.80
N VAL A 214 -24.57 -2.67 16.52
CA VAL A 214 -24.66 -3.91 17.32
C VAL A 214 -24.64 -5.07 16.34
N LEU A 215 -23.70 -6.01 16.53
CA LEU A 215 -23.71 -7.24 15.72
C LEU A 215 -24.95 -8.04 16.06
N GLY A 216 -25.83 -8.22 15.07
CA GLY A 216 -26.85 -9.24 15.09
C GLY A 216 -26.24 -10.62 14.83
#